data_aefcad451172fafd0301004b37181295
#
_entry.id   aefcad451172fafd0301004b37181295
#
_cell.length_a   1.000
_cell.length_b   1.000
_cell.length_c   1.000
_cell.angle_alpha   90.00
_cell.angle_beta   90.00
_cell.angle_gamma   90.00
#
_symmetry.space_group_name_H-M   'P 1'
#
loop_
_entity.id
_entity.type
_entity.pdbx_description
1 polymer ?
#
loop_
_entity_poly.entity_id
_entity_poly.type
_entity_poly.pdbx_seq_one_letter_code
_entity_poly.pdbx_strand_id
1 'polypeptide(L)'
;MNAIATEELQKSYGPVTALAGLSLDVPEGELFGLLGPNGAGKSTTIRVLTGQLRPDSGSASVLGVDPVAGPIRVRERVGVLPEQASPPSFVTPREYFEFVGEVRGLDDETVTERVAEWAERLSYREKLDTLNADLSRGQQQKVMLTGAFLHDPALVFIDEPLVNLDPLMQETVKRFLTAYRDDGNTVFLSTHDIDVAEALCDRVGIVSEGELVATRRPAELGPEERLLDVLLDRVGADAREETAPEAASGSR
;
A
#
# COMPACT_ATOMS: atom_id res chain seq x y z
N MET A 1 14.54 11.46 -8.38
CA MET A 1 14.29 11.96 -7.00
C MET A 1 13.58 10.85 -6.22
N ASN A 2 13.50 10.95 -4.88
CA ASN A 2 12.70 9.99 -4.12
C ASN A 2 11.24 10.45 -4.08
N ALA A 3 10.32 9.58 -4.49
CA ALA A 3 8.88 9.78 -4.29
C ALA A 3 8.51 9.67 -2.80
N ILE A 4 9.23 8.78 -2.08
CA ILE A 4 9.06 8.59 -0.63
C ILE A 4 10.45 8.53 0.00
N ALA A 5 10.61 9.20 1.15
CA ALA A 5 11.77 9.04 2.03
C ALA A 5 11.30 9.08 3.49
N THR A 6 11.84 8.20 4.33
CA THR A 6 11.59 8.20 5.78
C THR A 6 12.90 8.03 6.53
N GLU A 7 13.00 8.65 7.70
CA GLU A 7 14.15 8.55 8.59
C GLU A 7 13.65 8.30 10.01
N GLU A 8 14.03 7.16 10.58
CA GLU A 8 13.79 6.78 11.98
C GLU A 8 12.34 6.97 12.43
N LEU A 9 11.36 6.61 11.55
CA LEU A 9 9.95 6.74 11.88
C LEU A 9 9.57 5.84 13.05
N GLN A 10 9.00 6.42 14.10
CA GLN A 10 8.48 5.71 15.26
C GLN A 10 7.01 5.97 15.46
N LYS A 11 6.28 4.93 15.84
CA LYS A 11 4.86 5.03 16.20
C LYS A 11 4.46 3.94 17.18
N SER A 12 3.84 4.35 18.29
CA SER A 12 3.29 3.42 19.27
C SER A 12 1.80 3.68 19.51
N TYR A 13 1.09 2.62 19.86
CA TYR A 13 -0.31 2.63 20.28
C TYR A 13 -0.38 2.05 21.71
N GLY A 14 -0.27 2.92 22.71
CA GLY A 14 -0.13 2.49 24.10
C GLY A 14 1.14 1.64 24.28
N PRO A 15 1.04 0.37 24.71
CA PRO A 15 2.21 -0.48 24.92
C PRO A 15 2.75 -1.12 23.64
N VAL A 16 2.03 -1.00 22.50
CA VAL A 16 2.41 -1.66 21.25
C VAL A 16 3.17 -0.69 20.35
N THR A 17 4.44 -0.98 20.05
CA THR A 17 5.23 -0.26 19.07
C THR A 17 4.92 -0.80 17.67
N ALA A 18 4.37 0.05 16.81
CA ALA A 18 4.01 -0.30 15.44
C ALA A 18 5.10 0.08 14.43
N LEU A 19 5.88 1.12 14.72
CA LEU A 19 7.08 1.50 13.96
C LEU A 19 8.21 1.76 14.96
N ALA A 20 9.35 1.13 14.77
CA ALA A 20 10.47 1.12 15.70
C ALA A 20 11.76 1.75 15.11
N GLY A 21 11.62 2.74 14.22
CA GLY A 21 12.74 3.39 13.55
C GLY A 21 12.78 3.11 12.05
N LEU A 22 11.60 3.00 11.40
CA LEU A 22 11.49 2.65 9.99
C LEU A 22 12.14 3.72 9.11
N SER A 23 13.22 3.35 8.42
CA SER A 23 13.92 4.18 7.44
C SER A 23 13.88 3.50 6.08
N LEU A 24 13.28 4.15 5.07
CA LEU A 24 13.22 3.66 3.70
C LEU A 24 13.22 4.82 2.71
N ASP A 25 13.60 4.53 1.48
CA ASP A 25 13.51 5.41 0.32
C ASP A 25 12.85 4.68 -0.85
N VAL A 26 12.03 5.39 -1.61
CA VAL A 26 11.41 4.89 -2.84
C VAL A 26 11.61 5.92 -3.94
N PRO A 27 12.40 5.61 -4.99
CA PRO A 27 12.54 6.45 -6.17
C PRO A 27 11.22 6.67 -6.90
N GLU A 28 11.13 7.78 -7.62
CA GLU A 28 10.04 7.98 -8.58
C GLU A 28 10.08 6.93 -9.69
N GLY A 29 8.92 6.47 -10.16
CA GLY A 29 8.79 5.47 -11.22
C GLY A 29 9.08 4.04 -10.78
N GLU A 30 9.09 3.74 -9.49
CA GLU A 30 9.32 2.40 -8.95
C GLU A 30 8.02 1.78 -8.42
N LEU A 31 7.83 0.49 -8.66
CA LEU A 31 6.83 -0.32 -7.96
C LEU A 31 7.49 -0.97 -6.75
N PHE A 32 7.30 -0.34 -5.59
CA PHE A 32 7.88 -0.77 -4.31
C PHE A 32 6.88 -1.57 -3.48
N GLY A 33 7.30 -2.74 -3.01
CA GLY A 33 6.53 -3.59 -2.09
C GLY A 33 7.04 -3.50 -0.65
N LEU A 34 6.14 -3.28 0.31
CA LEU A 34 6.43 -3.43 1.73
C LEU A 34 5.87 -4.78 2.19
N LEU A 35 6.76 -5.79 2.29
CA LEU A 35 6.42 -7.18 2.63
C LEU A 35 6.64 -7.43 4.11
N GLY A 36 5.72 -8.12 4.76
CA GLY A 36 5.88 -8.54 6.15
C GLY A 36 4.62 -9.17 6.73
N PRO A 37 4.72 -9.82 7.89
CA PRO A 37 3.57 -10.44 8.56
C PRO A 37 2.53 -9.40 9.01
N ASN A 38 1.36 -9.90 9.45
CA ASN A 38 0.36 -9.04 10.06
C ASN A 38 0.92 -8.46 11.37
N GLY A 39 0.68 -7.15 11.57
CA GLY A 39 1.24 -6.44 12.72
C GLY A 39 2.64 -5.86 12.53
N ALA A 40 3.35 -6.15 11.43
CA ALA A 40 4.70 -5.66 11.18
C ALA A 40 4.81 -4.12 10.95
N GLY A 41 3.71 -3.38 10.93
CA GLY A 41 3.70 -1.93 10.77
C GLY A 41 3.32 -1.42 9.38
N LYS A 42 3.03 -2.29 8.40
CA LYS A 42 2.75 -1.93 7.00
C LYS A 42 1.66 -0.86 6.85
N SER A 43 0.45 -1.12 7.34
CA SER A 43 -0.67 -0.16 7.25
C SER A 43 -0.42 1.11 8.07
N THR A 44 0.34 1.01 9.19
CA THR A 44 0.77 2.18 9.97
C THR A 44 1.70 3.06 9.15
N THR A 45 2.65 2.47 8.41
CA THR A 45 3.54 3.18 7.49
C THR A 45 2.73 3.96 6.45
N ILE A 46 1.79 3.30 5.76
CA ILE A 46 0.92 3.97 4.76
C ILE A 46 0.14 5.14 5.40
N ARG A 47 -0.43 4.95 6.60
CA ARG A 47 -1.17 6.02 7.29
C ARG A 47 -0.30 7.22 7.66
N VAL A 48 0.95 6.99 8.06
CA VAL A 48 1.91 8.06 8.33
C VAL A 48 2.27 8.78 7.04
N LEU A 49 2.64 8.05 5.97
CA LEU A 49 3.02 8.62 4.69
C LEU A 49 1.89 9.41 4.01
N THR A 50 0.64 9.00 4.21
CA THR A 50 -0.54 9.70 3.67
C THR A 50 -1.03 10.84 4.57
N GLY A 51 -0.34 11.12 5.68
CA GLY A 51 -0.71 12.17 6.63
C GLY A 51 -2.03 11.92 7.38
N GLN A 52 -2.46 10.65 7.46
CA GLN A 52 -3.62 10.24 8.25
C GLN A 52 -3.25 10.02 9.72
N LEU A 53 -1.96 9.76 9.97
CA LEU A 53 -1.42 9.48 11.28
C LEU A 53 -0.13 10.28 11.49
N ARG A 54 0.01 10.92 12.64
CA ARG A 54 1.24 11.58 13.04
C ARG A 54 2.19 10.57 13.69
N PRO A 55 3.45 10.45 13.24
CA PRO A 55 4.46 9.66 13.94
C PRO A 55 4.80 10.29 15.31
N ASP A 56 5.35 9.50 16.21
CA ASP A 56 5.79 9.97 17.51
C ASP A 56 7.17 10.64 17.41
N SER A 57 8.03 10.13 16.49
CA SER A 57 9.33 10.72 16.13
C SER A 57 9.74 10.31 14.71
N GLY A 58 10.89 10.82 14.26
CA GLY A 58 11.39 10.63 12.89
C GLY A 58 10.80 11.61 11.89
N SER A 59 11.17 11.47 10.64
CA SER A 59 10.72 12.34 9.55
C SER A 59 10.27 11.54 8.32
N ALA A 60 9.38 12.15 7.52
CA ALA A 60 8.94 11.60 6.24
C ALA A 60 8.79 12.69 5.19
N SER A 61 9.02 12.31 3.94
CA SER A 61 8.74 13.14 2.76
C SER A 61 8.02 12.30 1.72
N VAL A 62 6.94 12.82 1.18
CA VAL A 62 6.16 12.20 0.09
C VAL A 62 6.01 13.21 -1.02
N LEU A 63 6.56 12.92 -2.21
CA LEU A 63 6.64 13.84 -3.34
C LEU A 63 7.18 15.22 -2.94
N GLY A 64 8.19 15.25 -2.03
CA GLY A 64 8.80 16.47 -1.52
C GLY A 64 7.96 17.23 -0.48
N VAL A 65 6.87 16.64 0.04
CA VAL A 65 6.00 17.23 1.06
C VAL A 65 6.11 16.43 2.35
N ASP A 66 6.33 17.12 3.48
CA ASP A 66 6.22 16.52 4.82
C ASP A 66 4.74 16.21 5.12
N PRO A 67 4.37 14.92 5.33
CA PRO A 67 2.98 14.52 5.60
C PRO A 67 2.45 15.01 6.96
N VAL A 68 3.31 15.40 7.89
CA VAL A 68 2.90 15.99 9.18
C VAL A 68 2.57 17.48 9.03
N ALA A 69 3.39 18.21 8.30
CA ALA A 69 3.22 19.65 8.07
C ALA A 69 2.17 19.97 7.00
N GLY A 70 2.05 19.11 5.98
CA GLY A 70 1.16 19.33 4.83
C GLY A 70 0.30 18.11 4.47
N PRO A 71 -0.48 17.51 5.39
CA PRO A 71 -1.22 16.27 5.13
C PRO A 71 -2.24 16.38 4.00
N ILE A 72 -2.87 17.54 3.83
CA ILE A 72 -3.81 17.78 2.73
C ILE A 72 -3.06 17.81 1.40
N ARG A 73 -1.94 18.54 1.34
CA ARG A 73 -1.10 18.64 0.13
C ARG A 73 -0.56 17.29 -0.34
N VAL A 74 -0.26 16.38 0.59
CA VAL A 74 0.11 14.99 0.24
C VAL A 74 -1.11 14.29 -0.38
N ARG A 75 -2.25 14.29 0.31
CA ARG A 75 -3.47 13.58 -0.15
C ARG A 75 -4.03 14.11 -1.46
N GLU A 76 -3.84 15.39 -1.78
CA GLU A 76 -4.20 15.96 -3.09
C GLU A 76 -3.41 15.33 -4.25
N ARG A 77 -2.18 14.87 -3.98
CA ARG A 77 -1.22 14.40 -5.00
C ARG A 77 -1.10 12.90 -5.10
N VAL A 78 -1.68 12.15 -4.15
CA VAL A 78 -1.55 10.70 -4.09
C VAL A 78 -2.90 10.00 -4.16
N GLY A 79 -2.91 8.80 -4.74
CA GLY A 79 -4.00 7.85 -4.61
C GLY A 79 -3.81 6.99 -3.36
N VAL A 80 -4.91 6.57 -2.74
CA VAL A 80 -4.85 5.69 -1.56
C VAL A 80 -5.94 4.64 -1.65
N LEU A 81 -5.54 3.37 -1.61
CA LEU A 81 -6.43 2.22 -1.49
C LEU A 81 -6.10 1.49 -0.19
N PRO A 82 -6.87 1.66 0.89
CA PRO A 82 -6.68 0.93 2.13
C PRO A 82 -7.20 -0.52 2.04
N GLU A 83 -6.65 -1.43 2.85
CA GLU A 83 -7.01 -2.85 2.89
C GLU A 83 -8.52 -3.09 3.07
N GLN A 84 -9.13 -2.41 4.04
CA GLN A 84 -10.56 -2.54 4.36
C GLN A 84 -11.35 -1.34 3.80
N ALA A 85 -11.24 -1.14 2.49
CA ALA A 85 -11.96 -0.08 1.83
C ALA A 85 -13.33 -0.58 1.34
N SER A 86 -14.38 0.11 1.75
CA SER A 86 -15.71 -0.03 1.17
C SER A 86 -16.23 1.33 0.78
N PRO A 87 -16.81 1.48 -0.41
CA PRO A 87 -17.46 2.74 -0.78
C PRO A 87 -18.67 2.98 0.12
N PRO A 88 -19.11 4.23 0.31
CA PRO A 88 -20.29 4.53 1.11
C PRO A 88 -21.51 3.74 0.62
N SER A 89 -22.18 3.02 1.53
CA SER A 89 -23.21 2.02 1.19
C SER A 89 -24.49 2.62 0.57
N PHE A 90 -24.78 3.89 0.87
CA PHE A 90 -26.01 4.59 0.51
C PHE A 90 -25.94 5.39 -0.80
N VAL A 91 -24.85 5.28 -1.54
CA VAL A 91 -24.65 5.88 -2.88
C VAL A 91 -24.30 4.81 -3.90
N THR A 92 -24.47 5.12 -5.18
CA THR A 92 -24.00 4.30 -6.29
C THR A 92 -22.51 4.56 -6.57
N PRO A 93 -21.80 3.67 -7.30
CA PRO A 93 -20.45 3.96 -7.79
C PRO A 93 -20.36 5.28 -8.56
N ARG A 94 -21.35 5.59 -9.41
CA ARG A 94 -21.38 6.85 -10.17
C ARG A 94 -21.38 8.07 -9.25
N GLU A 95 -22.30 8.13 -8.31
CA GLU A 95 -22.40 9.23 -7.32
C GLU A 95 -21.12 9.33 -6.46
N TYR A 96 -20.53 8.19 -6.11
CA TYR A 96 -19.25 8.16 -5.38
C TYR A 96 -18.12 8.77 -6.21
N PHE A 97 -18.01 8.46 -7.51
CA PHE A 97 -16.96 9.02 -8.36
C PHE A 97 -17.18 10.50 -8.69
N GLU A 98 -18.42 10.94 -8.86
CA GLU A 98 -18.78 12.36 -8.98
C GLU A 98 -18.28 13.13 -7.75
N PHE A 99 -18.57 12.62 -6.55
CA PHE A 99 -18.06 13.20 -5.29
C PHE A 99 -16.52 13.19 -5.22
N VAL A 100 -15.87 12.08 -5.57
CA VAL A 100 -14.40 12.00 -5.59
C VAL A 100 -13.81 12.99 -6.59
N GLY A 101 -14.40 13.10 -7.77
CA GLY A 101 -14.00 14.07 -8.80
C GLY A 101 -14.10 15.51 -8.31
N GLU A 102 -15.23 15.88 -7.71
CA GLU A 102 -15.44 17.21 -7.14
C GLU A 102 -14.38 17.55 -6.06
N VAL A 103 -14.14 16.63 -5.12
CA VAL A 103 -13.12 16.81 -4.07
C VAL A 103 -11.72 16.94 -4.66
N ARG A 104 -11.46 16.31 -5.81
CA ARG A 104 -10.17 16.33 -6.52
C ARG A 104 -10.06 17.48 -7.53
N GLY A 105 -11.12 18.28 -7.72
CA GLY A 105 -11.15 19.40 -8.65
C GLY A 105 -11.18 18.98 -10.13
N LEU A 106 -11.67 17.77 -10.41
CA LEU A 106 -11.90 17.30 -11.78
C LEU A 106 -13.24 17.85 -12.30
N ASP A 107 -13.30 18.13 -13.59
CA ASP A 107 -14.55 18.46 -14.26
C ASP A 107 -15.38 17.19 -14.55
N ASP A 108 -16.70 17.35 -14.73
CA ASP A 108 -17.66 16.25 -14.91
C ASP A 108 -17.37 15.41 -16.17
N GLU A 109 -16.85 16.02 -17.24
CA GLU A 109 -16.50 15.34 -18.48
C GLU A 109 -15.32 14.39 -18.23
N THR A 110 -14.25 14.87 -17.60
CA THR A 110 -13.08 14.07 -17.19
C THR A 110 -13.46 12.92 -16.27
N VAL A 111 -14.34 13.17 -15.28
CA VAL A 111 -14.83 12.12 -14.37
C VAL A 111 -15.59 11.06 -15.15
N THR A 112 -16.52 11.46 -16.03
CA THR A 112 -17.33 10.54 -16.81
C THR A 112 -16.49 9.65 -17.73
N GLU A 113 -15.52 10.23 -18.43
CA GLU A 113 -14.62 9.49 -19.33
C GLU A 113 -13.76 8.49 -18.55
N ARG A 114 -13.10 8.93 -17.48
CA ARG A 114 -12.24 8.06 -16.67
C ARG A 114 -13.01 6.94 -15.98
N VAL A 115 -14.19 7.23 -15.47
CA VAL A 115 -15.08 6.22 -14.87
C VAL A 115 -15.51 5.18 -15.92
N ALA A 116 -15.84 5.60 -17.14
CA ALA A 116 -16.22 4.68 -18.20
C ALA A 116 -15.03 3.75 -18.58
N GLU A 117 -13.81 4.30 -18.69
CA GLU A 117 -12.61 3.53 -18.96
C GLU A 117 -12.31 2.51 -17.85
N TRP A 118 -12.36 2.93 -16.59
CA TRP A 118 -12.12 2.05 -15.46
C TRP A 118 -13.19 0.97 -15.30
N ALA A 119 -14.46 1.33 -15.50
CA ALA A 119 -15.58 0.40 -15.41
C ALA A 119 -15.51 -0.69 -16.48
N GLU A 120 -15.01 -0.35 -17.68
CA GLU A 120 -14.74 -1.32 -18.75
C GLU A 120 -13.54 -2.20 -18.41
N ARG A 121 -12.41 -1.60 -18.03
CA ARG A 121 -11.16 -2.30 -17.66
C ARG A 121 -11.37 -3.32 -16.54
N LEU A 122 -12.14 -2.97 -15.52
CA LEU A 122 -12.43 -3.82 -14.35
C LEU A 122 -13.74 -4.60 -14.47
N SER A 123 -14.44 -4.53 -15.62
CA SER A 123 -15.67 -5.28 -15.91
C SER A 123 -16.75 -5.12 -14.84
N TYR A 124 -17.18 -3.88 -14.57
CA TYR A 124 -18.30 -3.58 -13.65
C TYR A 124 -19.21 -2.45 -14.15
N ARG A 125 -19.17 -2.14 -15.46
CA ARG A 125 -19.93 -1.03 -16.06
C ARG A 125 -21.44 -1.11 -15.78
N GLU A 126 -22.01 -2.31 -15.79
CA GLU A 126 -23.42 -2.56 -15.49
C GLU A 126 -23.79 -2.33 -14.01
N LYS A 127 -22.80 -2.09 -13.15
CA LYS A 127 -22.95 -1.86 -11.71
C LYS A 127 -22.86 -0.39 -11.30
N LEU A 128 -22.57 0.50 -12.25
CA LEU A 128 -22.36 1.93 -11.94
C LEU A 128 -23.59 2.60 -11.29
N ASP A 129 -24.78 2.11 -11.56
CA ASP A 129 -26.04 2.64 -11.03
C ASP A 129 -26.70 1.71 -9.98
N THR A 130 -25.95 0.73 -9.46
CA THR A 130 -26.36 -0.16 -8.36
C THR A 130 -25.86 0.42 -7.05
N LEU A 131 -26.66 0.41 -5.96
CA LEU A 131 -26.18 0.86 -4.65
C LEU A 131 -24.95 0.07 -4.21
N ASN A 132 -23.97 0.76 -3.63
CA ASN A 132 -22.75 0.11 -3.14
C ASN A 132 -23.01 -0.97 -2.08
N ALA A 133 -24.11 -0.83 -1.31
CA ALA A 133 -24.56 -1.85 -0.36
C ALA A 133 -24.90 -3.20 -1.03
N ASP A 134 -25.35 -3.17 -2.29
CA ASP A 134 -25.79 -4.35 -3.04
C ASP A 134 -24.64 -4.97 -3.88
N LEU A 135 -23.46 -4.38 -3.84
CA LEU A 135 -22.28 -4.89 -4.52
C LEU A 135 -21.57 -5.98 -3.69
N SER A 136 -21.05 -7.00 -4.37
CA SER A 136 -20.15 -7.96 -3.74
C SER A 136 -18.84 -7.27 -3.26
N ARG A 137 -18.11 -7.89 -2.33
CA ARG A 137 -16.82 -7.37 -1.84
C ARG A 137 -15.83 -7.11 -2.98
N GLY A 138 -15.72 -8.04 -3.95
CA GLY A 138 -14.88 -7.83 -5.12
C GLY A 138 -15.32 -6.67 -6.00
N GLN A 139 -16.64 -6.42 -6.14
CA GLN A 139 -17.15 -5.26 -6.87
C GLN A 139 -16.86 -3.96 -6.10
N GLN A 140 -17.05 -3.95 -4.78
CA GLN A 140 -16.68 -2.81 -3.93
C GLN A 140 -15.18 -2.50 -4.03
N GLN A 141 -14.32 -3.53 -4.07
CA GLN A 141 -12.88 -3.37 -4.26
C GLN A 141 -12.54 -2.69 -5.60
N LYS A 142 -13.23 -3.07 -6.69
CA LYS A 142 -13.08 -2.43 -8.01
C LYS A 142 -13.49 -0.95 -7.97
N VAL A 143 -14.57 -0.62 -7.28
CA VAL A 143 -15.01 0.78 -7.08
C VAL A 143 -13.95 1.57 -6.31
N MET A 144 -13.42 1.02 -5.23
CA MET A 144 -12.40 1.69 -4.44
C MET A 144 -11.08 1.86 -5.20
N LEU A 145 -10.69 0.84 -5.98
CA LEU A 145 -9.53 0.91 -6.85
C LEU A 145 -9.70 2.06 -7.87
N THR A 146 -10.84 2.12 -8.56
CA THR A 146 -11.14 3.22 -9.49
C THR A 146 -11.03 4.58 -8.81
N GLY A 147 -11.61 4.74 -7.62
CA GLY A 147 -11.54 6.00 -6.87
C GLY A 147 -10.11 6.42 -6.50
N ALA A 148 -9.22 5.46 -6.21
CA ALA A 148 -7.83 5.74 -5.89
C ALA A 148 -7.03 6.27 -7.09
N PHE A 149 -7.38 5.86 -8.32
CA PHE A 149 -6.71 6.26 -9.56
C PHE A 149 -7.44 7.34 -10.36
N LEU A 150 -8.66 7.73 -9.97
CA LEU A 150 -9.53 8.60 -10.75
C LEU A 150 -8.91 9.95 -11.12
N HIS A 151 -8.06 10.51 -10.24
CA HIS A 151 -7.41 11.81 -10.44
C HIS A 151 -6.00 11.69 -11.05
N ASP A 152 -5.63 10.51 -11.54
CA ASP A 152 -4.34 10.22 -12.20
C ASP A 152 -3.12 10.66 -11.36
N PRO A 153 -2.98 10.13 -10.14
CA PRO A 153 -1.92 10.53 -9.22
C PRO A 153 -0.55 10.01 -9.67
N ALA A 154 0.53 10.76 -9.43
CA ALA A 154 1.91 10.31 -9.71
C ALA A 154 2.42 9.22 -8.74
N LEU A 155 1.75 9.04 -7.60
CA LEU A 155 2.06 8.04 -6.57
C LEU A 155 0.78 7.46 -6.00
N VAL A 156 0.70 6.14 -5.92
CA VAL A 156 -0.44 5.44 -5.27
C VAL A 156 0.06 4.56 -4.14
N PHE A 157 -0.61 4.68 -2.99
CA PHE A 157 -0.47 3.77 -1.86
C PHE A 157 -1.58 2.72 -1.89
N ILE A 158 -1.21 1.45 -1.85
CA ILE A 158 -2.16 0.34 -1.90
C ILE A 158 -1.86 -0.63 -0.77
N ASP A 159 -2.83 -0.85 0.09
CA ASP A 159 -2.74 -1.83 1.18
C ASP A 159 -3.48 -3.10 0.75
N GLU A 160 -2.76 -4.20 0.52
CA GLU A 160 -3.27 -5.51 0.08
C GLU A 160 -4.08 -5.44 -1.25
N PRO A 161 -3.45 -5.14 -2.40
CA PRO A 161 -4.13 -4.80 -3.66
C PRO A 161 -5.02 -5.90 -4.25
N LEU A 162 -4.73 -7.17 -3.98
CA LEU A 162 -5.33 -8.31 -4.66
C LEU A 162 -6.32 -9.10 -3.79
N VAL A 163 -6.52 -8.68 -2.55
CA VAL A 163 -7.46 -9.31 -1.63
C VAL A 163 -8.89 -9.19 -2.16
N ASN A 164 -9.70 -10.25 -2.02
CA ASN A 164 -11.09 -10.35 -2.47
C ASN A 164 -11.34 -10.26 -3.99
N LEU A 165 -10.30 -10.30 -4.80
CA LEU A 165 -10.41 -10.38 -6.27
C LEU A 165 -10.27 -11.82 -6.74
N ASP A 166 -11.04 -12.18 -7.78
CA ASP A 166 -10.86 -13.45 -8.48
C ASP A 166 -9.52 -13.48 -9.26
N PRO A 167 -8.98 -14.68 -9.60
CA PRO A 167 -7.67 -14.80 -10.23
C PRO A 167 -7.53 -14.01 -11.55
N LEU A 168 -8.59 -13.94 -12.36
CA LEU A 168 -8.55 -13.18 -13.63
C LEU A 168 -8.45 -11.68 -13.36
N MET A 169 -9.17 -11.20 -12.35
CA MET A 169 -9.13 -9.80 -11.95
C MET A 169 -7.79 -9.45 -11.28
N GLN A 170 -7.22 -10.35 -10.48
CA GLN A 170 -5.87 -10.16 -9.93
C GLN A 170 -4.85 -9.93 -11.06
N GLU A 171 -4.87 -10.76 -12.12
CA GLU A 171 -4.02 -10.57 -13.29
C GLU A 171 -4.27 -9.24 -14.02
N THR A 172 -5.53 -8.81 -14.11
CA THR A 172 -5.88 -7.51 -14.70
C THR A 172 -5.27 -6.36 -13.91
N VAL A 173 -5.38 -6.41 -12.57
CA VAL A 173 -4.81 -5.39 -11.67
C VAL A 173 -3.28 -5.41 -11.73
N LYS A 174 -2.65 -6.58 -11.72
CA LYS A 174 -1.19 -6.71 -11.85
C LYS A 174 -0.67 -6.04 -13.12
N ARG A 175 -1.26 -6.38 -14.27
CA ARG A 175 -0.89 -5.77 -15.57
C ARG A 175 -1.10 -4.26 -15.58
N PHE A 176 -2.19 -3.80 -14.97
CA PHE A 176 -2.43 -2.36 -14.85
C PHE A 176 -1.35 -1.68 -14.01
N LEU A 177 -1.02 -2.20 -12.83
CA LEU A 177 -0.01 -1.60 -11.95
C LEU A 177 1.38 -1.58 -12.61
N THR A 178 1.72 -2.65 -13.36
CA THR A 178 2.96 -2.69 -14.14
C THR A 178 2.97 -1.61 -15.23
N ALA A 179 1.90 -1.50 -16.04
CA ALA A 179 1.79 -0.47 -17.06
C ALA A 179 1.84 0.95 -16.46
N TYR A 180 1.16 1.15 -15.35
CA TYR A 180 1.14 2.43 -14.63
C TYR A 180 2.54 2.86 -14.15
N ARG A 181 3.35 1.90 -13.65
CA ARG A 181 4.76 2.12 -13.33
C ARG A 181 5.59 2.40 -14.59
N ASP A 182 5.36 1.65 -15.68
CA ASP A 182 6.09 1.82 -16.94
C ASP A 182 5.84 3.20 -17.58
N ASP A 183 4.69 3.81 -17.32
CA ASP A 183 4.35 5.20 -17.68
C ASP A 183 5.07 6.25 -16.79
N GLY A 184 5.94 5.82 -15.86
CA GLY A 184 6.76 6.68 -15.00
C GLY A 184 6.14 7.00 -13.64
N ASN A 185 4.98 6.43 -13.31
CA ASN A 185 4.32 6.62 -12.04
C ASN A 185 4.90 5.70 -10.94
N THR A 186 4.68 6.06 -9.69
CA THR A 186 5.18 5.31 -8.54
C THR A 186 4.03 4.55 -7.86
N VAL A 187 4.30 3.30 -7.49
CA VAL A 187 3.37 2.49 -6.70
C VAL A 187 4.07 2.03 -5.42
N PHE A 188 3.46 2.32 -4.28
CA PHE A 188 3.84 1.77 -3.00
C PHE A 188 2.73 0.80 -2.55
N LEU A 189 3.01 -0.48 -2.56
CA LEU A 189 2.06 -1.48 -2.08
C LEU A 189 2.56 -2.14 -0.79
N SER A 190 1.65 -2.48 0.11
CA SER A 190 1.92 -3.39 1.20
C SER A 190 1.26 -4.74 0.94
N THR A 191 1.94 -5.80 1.32
CA THR A 191 1.39 -7.16 1.24
C THR A 191 2.06 -8.10 2.23
N HIS A 192 1.37 -9.17 2.58
CA HIS A 192 1.94 -10.33 3.27
C HIS A 192 2.15 -11.51 2.30
N ASP A 193 1.73 -11.38 1.04
CA ASP A 193 1.84 -12.39 -0.01
C ASP A 193 3.17 -12.22 -0.77
N ILE A 194 4.06 -13.19 -0.59
CA ILE A 194 5.40 -13.21 -1.18
C ILE A 194 5.32 -13.32 -2.71
N ASP A 195 4.41 -14.16 -3.21
CA ASP A 195 4.27 -14.37 -4.66
C ASP A 195 3.79 -13.08 -5.36
N VAL A 196 2.95 -12.28 -4.68
CA VAL A 196 2.55 -10.95 -5.17
C VAL A 196 3.74 -10.00 -5.20
N ALA A 197 4.54 -9.97 -4.12
CA ALA A 197 5.72 -9.11 -4.04
C ALA A 197 6.77 -9.48 -5.10
N GLU A 198 7.06 -10.78 -5.28
CA GLU A 198 8.01 -11.28 -6.28
C GLU A 198 7.55 -11.00 -7.71
N ALA A 199 6.24 -11.12 -7.99
CA ALA A 199 5.70 -10.97 -9.34
C ALA A 199 5.54 -9.52 -9.80
N LEU A 200 5.34 -8.57 -8.87
CA LEU A 200 4.99 -7.20 -9.19
C LEU A 200 6.10 -6.19 -8.94
N CYS A 201 6.85 -6.37 -7.83
CA CYS A 201 7.67 -5.29 -7.31
C CYS A 201 9.05 -5.26 -7.97
N ASP A 202 9.51 -4.05 -8.30
CA ASP A 202 10.89 -3.82 -8.71
C ASP A 202 11.84 -3.97 -7.53
N ARG A 203 11.36 -3.56 -6.35
CA ARG A 203 12.09 -3.66 -5.09
C ARG A 203 11.13 -3.93 -3.93
N VAL A 204 11.55 -4.75 -3.00
CA VAL A 204 10.77 -5.18 -1.83
C VAL A 204 11.54 -4.84 -0.56
N GLY A 205 10.93 -4.04 0.30
CA GLY A 205 11.34 -3.84 1.68
C GLY A 205 10.66 -4.88 2.56
N ILE A 206 11.43 -5.66 3.28
CA ILE A 206 10.92 -6.62 4.26
C ILE A 206 10.85 -5.93 5.60
N VAL A 207 9.66 -5.93 6.21
CA VAL A 207 9.41 -5.29 7.50
C VAL A 207 9.01 -6.33 8.54
N SER A 208 9.62 -6.25 9.72
CA SER A 208 9.32 -7.03 10.91
C SER A 208 9.34 -6.11 12.12
N GLU A 209 8.41 -6.26 13.06
CA GLU A 209 8.34 -5.52 14.34
C GLU A 209 8.50 -3.99 14.23
N GLY A 210 8.05 -3.43 13.11
CA GLY A 210 8.11 -1.99 12.83
C GLY A 210 9.47 -1.49 12.29
N GLU A 211 10.39 -2.38 11.95
CA GLU A 211 11.70 -2.08 11.38
C GLU A 211 11.83 -2.62 9.95
N LEU A 212 12.62 -1.94 9.12
CA LEU A 212 13.02 -2.43 7.80
C LEU A 212 14.23 -3.37 7.95
N VAL A 213 13.99 -4.67 7.87
CA VAL A 213 15.03 -5.68 8.13
C VAL A 213 15.85 -6.05 6.90
N ALA A 214 15.31 -5.85 5.70
CA ALA A 214 16.03 -6.07 4.45
C ALA A 214 15.36 -5.32 3.29
N THR A 215 16.12 -5.06 2.24
CA THR A 215 15.61 -4.63 0.94
C THR A 215 16.18 -5.53 -0.15
N ARG A 216 15.33 -5.99 -1.10
CA ARG A 216 15.73 -6.89 -2.19
C ARG A 216 15.07 -6.45 -3.49
N ARG A 217 15.72 -6.75 -4.60
CA ARG A 217 15.16 -6.68 -5.94
C ARG A 217 14.83 -8.10 -6.40
N PRO A 218 13.55 -8.46 -6.59
CA PRO A 218 13.20 -9.82 -7.02
C PRO A 218 13.93 -10.28 -8.27
N ALA A 219 14.15 -9.37 -9.23
CA ALA A 219 14.87 -9.65 -10.46
C ALA A 219 16.38 -10.00 -10.28
N GLU A 220 16.96 -9.69 -9.11
CA GLU A 220 18.37 -9.96 -8.78
C GLU A 220 18.54 -11.22 -7.93
N LEU A 221 17.44 -11.85 -7.49
CA LEU A 221 17.48 -13.09 -6.73
C LEU A 221 17.97 -14.25 -7.61
N GLY A 222 18.84 -15.09 -7.05
CA GLY A 222 19.30 -16.29 -7.73
C GLY A 222 18.19 -17.34 -7.89
N PRO A 223 18.38 -18.35 -8.77
CA PRO A 223 17.34 -19.34 -9.07
C PRO A 223 16.90 -20.20 -7.88
N GLU A 224 17.71 -20.24 -6.80
CA GLU A 224 17.41 -20.97 -5.56
C GLU A 224 17.11 -20.02 -4.38
N GLU A 225 17.19 -18.70 -4.57
CA GLU A 225 16.97 -17.69 -3.52
C GLU A 225 15.59 -17.06 -3.69
N ARG A 226 14.73 -17.17 -2.67
CA ARG A 226 13.40 -16.56 -2.67
C ARG A 226 13.27 -15.51 -1.58
N LEU A 227 12.36 -14.55 -1.76
CA LEU A 227 12.01 -13.59 -0.70
C LEU A 227 11.55 -14.32 0.58
N LEU A 228 10.97 -15.51 0.44
CA LEU A 228 10.59 -16.36 1.57
C LEU A 228 11.79 -16.70 2.46
N ASP A 229 12.93 -17.07 1.86
CA ASP A 229 14.12 -17.46 2.62
C ASP A 229 14.68 -16.26 3.40
N VAL A 230 14.70 -15.09 2.77
CA VAL A 230 15.11 -13.83 3.44
C VAL A 230 14.17 -13.48 4.59
N LEU A 231 12.86 -13.67 4.39
CA LEU A 231 11.85 -13.44 5.43
C LEU A 231 12.03 -14.40 6.61
N LEU A 232 12.19 -15.71 6.33
CA LEU A 232 12.35 -16.73 7.36
C LEU A 232 13.65 -16.57 8.15
N ASP A 233 14.75 -16.22 7.49
CA ASP A 233 16.05 -16.00 8.16
C ASP A 233 16.00 -14.82 9.12
N ARG A 234 15.28 -13.76 8.80
CA ARG A 234 15.18 -12.54 9.62
C ARG A 234 14.09 -12.64 10.69
N VAL A 235 12.87 -13.02 10.30
CA VAL A 235 11.74 -13.18 11.25
C VAL A 235 11.93 -14.43 12.13
N GLY A 236 12.57 -15.49 11.61
CA GLY A 236 12.87 -16.70 12.39
C GLY A 236 14.07 -16.56 13.34
N ALA A 237 14.95 -15.59 13.14
CA ALA A 237 16.02 -15.25 14.08
C ALA A 237 15.45 -14.61 15.34
N ASP A 238 14.53 -13.66 15.19
CA ASP A 238 13.88 -12.95 16.30
C ASP A 238 13.09 -13.89 17.20
N ALA A 239 12.34 -14.86 16.61
CA ALA A 239 11.61 -15.88 17.36
C ALA A 239 12.51 -16.85 18.15
N ARG A 240 13.78 -16.98 17.80
CA ARG A 240 14.76 -17.82 18.53
C ARG A 240 15.45 -17.07 19.67
N GLU A 241 15.62 -15.77 19.58
CA GLU A 241 16.15 -14.97 20.69
C GLU A 241 15.15 -14.82 21.84
N GLU A 242 13.85 -14.70 21.55
CA GLU A 242 12.79 -14.67 22.59
C GLU A 242 12.62 -16.01 23.34
N THR A 243 13.02 -17.14 22.74
CA THR A 243 12.87 -18.47 23.36
C THR A 243 14.15 -18.97 24.04
N ALA A 244 15.22 -18.18 24.09
CA ALA A 244 16.41 -18.54 24.86
C ALA A 244 16.12 -18.46 26.37
N PRO A 245 16.14 -19.57 27.12
CA PRO A 245 15.86 -19.54 28.55
C PRO A 245 16.95 -18.72 29.24
N GLU A 246 16.53 -17.72 30.04
CA GLU A 246 17.41 -17.06 31.00
C GLU A 246 18.17 -18.12 31.81
N ALA A 247 19.46 -18.27 31.52
CA ALA A 247 20.31 -19.19 32.24
C ALA A 247 20.32 -18.78 33.70
N ALA A 248 19.68 -19.58 34.52
CA ALA A 248 19.60 -19.42 35.96
C ALA A 248 21.01 -19.18 36.53
N SER A 249 21.30 -17.95 36.90
CA SER A 249 22.40 -17.64 37.81
C SER A 249 21.96 -17.94 39.24
N GLY A 250 21.83 -19.23 39.52
CA GLY A 250 21.87 -19.69 40.91
C GLY A 250 23.30 -20.01 41.27
N SER A 251 23.85 -19.30 42.23
CA SER A 251 24.86 -19.89 43.11
C SER A 251 25.24 -18.99 44.28
N ARG A 252 24.89 -19.52 45.39
CA ARG A 252 25.58 -19.50 46.70
C ARG A 252 25.62 -18.19 47.45
#